data_1f884c7df12a954b9e8beff9894a9c75
#
_entry.id   1f884c7df12a954b9e8beff9894a9c75
#
_cell.length_a   1.000
_cell.length_b   1.000
_cell.length_c   1.000
_cell.angle_alpha   90.00
_cell.angle_beta   90.00
_cell.angle_gamma   90.00
#
_symmetry.space_group_name_H-M   'P 1'
#
loop_
_entity.id
_entity.type
_entity.pdbx_description
1 polymer ?
#
loop_
_entity_poly.entity_id
_entity_poly.type
_entity_poly.pdbx_seq_one_letter_code
_entity_poly.pdbx_strand_id
1 'polypeptide(L)'
;MEEMLNSNGVILINSFIYFTSEEKKELEEKFEKNNMKIFYLEQRGIRNSIFEGMEIILNNNLVNMLVGGLLMPVAYDILKTSLVRIVNKIKNSNGKIIRAHRAPEPVNAMIKIKMDAGEIIASIEQEISIEEVEKYIQAFVKAYEIANNTPNGKNQYFIVDKTSDNNLEILLLPDYLEKHNKI
;
A
#
# COMPACT_ATOMS: atom_id res chain seq x y z
N MET A 1 -2.00 8.98 -17.56
CA MET A 1 -1.97 7.63 -16.93
C MET A 1 -0.61 6.96 -17.06
N GLU A 2 0.01 6.91 -18.25
CA GLU A 2 1.38 6.37 -18.43
C GLU A 2 2.44 7.09 -17.58
N GLU A 3 2.41 8.42 -17.50
CA GLU A 3 3.34 9.19 -16.66
C GLU A 3 3.23 8.82 -15.16
N MET A 4 2.02 8.53 -14.68
CA MET A 4 1.81 8.13 -13.29
C MET A 4 2.39 6.74 -13.01
N LEU A 5 2.23 5.79 -13.94
CA LEU A 5 2.70 4.41 -13.77
C LEU A 5 4.22 4.31 -13.87
N ASN A 6 4.85 5.18 -14.66
CA ASN A 6 6.29 5.20 -14.90
C ASN A 6 7.07 6.17 -14.00
N SER A 7 6.43 6.78 -13.01
CA SER A 7 7.09 7.70 -12.08
C SER A 7 7.65 6.98 -10.85
N ASN A 8 8.66 7.58 -10.21
CA ASN A 8 9.11 7.18 -8.89
C ASN A 8 8.13 7.73 -7.87
N GLY A 9 7.06 7.00 -7.53
CA GLY A 9 6.03 7.63 -6.74
C GLY A 9 5.02 6.71 -6.08
N VAL A 10 4.10 7.38 -5.40
CA VAL A 10 3.00 6.79 -4.66
C VAL A 10 1.68 7.31 -5.22
N ILE A 11 0.70 6.44 -5.39
CA ILE A 11 -0.65 6.81 -5.79
C ILE A 11 -1.59 6.56 -4.61
N LEU A 12 -2.32 7.59 -4.19
CA LEU A 12 -3.37 7.49 -3.18
C LEU A 12 -4.73 7.44 -3.87
N ILE A 13 -5.48 6.37 -3.64
CA ILE A 13 -6.82 6.20 -4.22
C ILE A 13 -7.87 6.44 -3.13
N ASN A 14 -8.86 7.29 -3.45
CA ASN A 14 -9.95 7.71 -2.55
C ASN A 14 -9.46 8.44 -1.29
N SER A 15 -8.49 9.30 -1.47
CA SER A 15 -7.83 10.03 -0.38
C SER A 15 -8.49 11.36 -0.02
N PHE A 16 -9.45 11.86 -0.83
CA PHE A 16 -9.94 13.23 -0.73
C PHE A 16 -10.63 13.55 0.61
N ILE A 17 -11.26 12.54 1.23
CA ILE A 17 -11.93 12.70 2.53
C ILE A 17 -10.95 12.74 3.71
N TYR A 18 -9.70 12.30 3.51
CA TYR A 18 -8.70 12.21 4.58
C TYR A 18 -7.71 13.37 4.59
N PHE A 19 -7.51 14.05 3.46
CA PHE A 19 -6.48 15.09 3.31
C PHE A 19 -7.08 16.39 2.80
N THR A 20 -6.75 17.51 3.46
CA THR A 20 -7.05 18.84 2.96
C THR A 20 -6.18 19.17 1.75
N SER A 21 -6.53 20.24 1.01
CA SER A 21 -5.73 20.70 -0.12
C SER A 21 -4.32 21.13 0.29
N GLU A 22 -4.19 21.73 1.47
CA GLU A 22 -2.91 22.17 2.04
C GLU A 22 -2.02 20.96 2.39
N GLU A 23 -2.60 19.93 3.01
CA GLU A 23 -1.87 18.70 3.35
C GLU A 23 -1.40 17.94 2.10
N LYS A 24 -2.23 17.91 1.06
CA LYS A 24 -1.85 17.31 -0.23
C LYS A 24 -0.66 18.06 -0.85
N LYS A 25 -0.74 19.38 -0.88
CA LYS A 25 0.34 20.23 -1.41
C LYS A 25 1.65 20.05 -0.62
N GLU A 26 1.58 19.99 0.71
CA GLU A 26 2.74 19.73 1.56
C GLU A 26 3.41 18.38 1.23
N LEU A 27 2.61 17.32 1.04
CA LEU A 27 3.11 16.01 0.63
C LEU A 27 3.72 16.05 -0.77
N GLU A 28 3.07 16.69 -1.74
CA GLU A 28 3.58 16.87 -3.10
C GLU A 28 4.95 17.56 -3.10
N GLU A 29 5.08 18.72 -2.45
CA GLU A 29 6.33 19.46 -2.35
C GLU A 29 7.45 18.62 -1.70
N LYS A 30 7.11 17.82 -0.68
CA LYS A 30 8.06 16.97 0.01
C LYS A 30 8.57 15.83 -0.88
N PHE A 31 7.69 15.23 -1.68
CA PHE A 31 8.05 14.20 -2.64
C PHE A 31 8.87 14.77 -3.79
N GLU A 32 8.44 15.88 -4.42
CA GLU A 32 9.11 16.51 -5.55
C GLU A 32 10.54 16.95 -5.24
N LYS A 33 10.78 17.53 -4.05
CA LYS A 33 12.14 17.89 -3.58
C LYS A 33 13.10 16.70 -3.51
N ASN A 34 12.59 15.47 -3.55
CA ASN A 34 13.36 14.23 -3.46
C ASN A 34 13.22 13.34 -4.70
N ASN A 35 12.89 13.95 -5.84
CA ASN A 35 12.70 13.26 -7.13
C ASN A 35 11.68 12.11 -7.08
N MET A 36 10.69 12.24 -6.21
CA MET A 36 9.53 11.35 -6.13
C MET A 36 8.26 12.13 -6.47
N LYS A 37 7.19 11.41 -6.78
CA LYS A 37 5.87 12.00 -7.02
C LYS A 37 4.81 11.34 -6.15
N ILE A 38 3.78 12.09 -5.80
CA ILE A 38 2.57 11.57 -5.18
C ILE A 38 1.38 11.97 -6.04
N PHE A 39 0.46 11.04 -6.27
CA PHE A 39 -0.72 11.25 -7.09
C PHE A 39 -1.97 10.95 -6.29
N TYR A 40 -3.02 11.70 -6.53
CA TYR A 40 -4.32 11.53 -5.89
C TYR A 40 -5.35 11.13 -6.93
N LEU A 41 -5.94 9.96 -6.76
CA LEU A 41 -6.98 9.43 -7.65
C LEU A 41 -8.27 9.17 -6.88
N GLU A 42 -9.38 9.53 -7.51
CA GLU A 42 -10.70 9.20 -7.02
C GLU A 42 -11.33 8.14 -7.94
N GLN A 43 -11.61 6.99 -7.40
CA GLN A 43 -12.36 5.95 -8.11
C GLN A 43 -13.83 6.00 -7.70
N ARG A 44 -14.70 6.20 -8.69
CA ARG A 44 -16.15 6.11 -8.52
C ARG A 44 -16.62 4.71 -8.92
N GLY A 45 -17.50 4.10 -8.14
CA GLY A 45 -18.13 2.83 -8.48
C GLY A 45 -18.15 1.81 -7.34
N ILE A 46 -18.85 0.69 -7.59
CA ILE A 46 -18.94 -0.44 -6.66
C ILE A 46 -17.64 -1.25 -6.78
N ARG A 47 -17.01 -1.53 -5.67
CA ARG A 47 -15.82 -2.38 -5.60
C ARG A 47 -16.21 -3.76 -5.10
N ASN A 48 -15.90 -4.78 -5.88
CA ASN A 48 -15.90 -6.17 -5.43
C ASN A 48 -14.45 -6.54 -5.06
N SER A 49 -13.98 -6.09 -3.91
CA SER A 49 -12.64 -6.43 -3.40
C SER A 49 -12.76 -7.18 -2.09
N ILE A 50 -11.91 -8.20 -1.92
CA ILE A 50 -11.77 -8.91 -0.64
C ILE A 50 -11.23 -7.94 0.43
N PHE A 51 -10.45 -6.97 0.00
CA PHE A 51 -9.87 -5.92 0.83
C PHE A 51 -10.52 -4.59 0.47
N GLU A 52 -11.16 -3.95 1.44
CA GLU A 52 -11.77 -2.63 1.29
C GLU A 52 -11.04 -1.62 2.17
N GLY A 53 -10.77 -0.44 1.62
CA GLY A 53 -10.09 0.62 2.32
C GLY A 53 -9.54 1.69 1.39
N MET A 54 -8.75 2.59 1.93
CA MET A 54 -7.96 3.53 1.13
C MET A 54 -6.72 2.82 0.59
N GLU A 55 -6.49 2.92 -0.72
CA GLU A 55 -5.34 2.28 -1.36
C GLU A 55 -4.15 3.24 -1.49
N ILE A 56 -2.99 2.75 -1.10
CA ILE A 56 -1.68 3.38 -1.24
C ILE A 56 -0.88 2.50 -2.19
N ILE A 57 -0.74 2.90 -3.46
CA ILE A 57 -0.03 2.11 -4.46
C ILE A 57 1.40 2.63 -4.58
N LEU A 58 2.37 1.75 -4.37
CA LEU A 58 3.77 2.00 -4.69
C LEU A 58 4.00 1.67 -6.16
N ASN A 59 4.46 2.65 -6.94
CA ASN A 59 4.72 2.45 -8.37
C ASN A 59 5.91 1.52 -8.63
N ASN A 60 5.88 0.80 -9.74
CA ASN A 60 6.91 -0.18 -10.10
C ASN A 60 8.32 0.42 -10.14
N ASN A 61 8.49 1.64 -10.65
CA ASN A 61 9.81 2.29 -10.66
C ASN A 61 10.32 2.57 -9.24
N LEU A 62 9.46 3.03 -8.33
CA LEU A 62 9.82 3.21 -6.92
C LEU A 62 10.21 1.86 -6.28
N VAL A 63 9.45 0.81 -6.56
CA VAL A 63 9.73 -0.55 -6.06
C VAL A 63 11.07 -1.07 -6.62
N ASN A 64 11.33 -0.89 -7.92
CA ASN A 64 12.60 -1.28 -8.54
C ASN A 64 13.79 -0.53 -7.92
N MET A 65 13.62 0.75 -7.58
CA MET A 65 14.66 1.51 -6.86
C MET A 65 14.88 1.00 -5.43
N LEU A 66 13.82 0.58 -4.75
CA LEU A 66 13.91 -0.03 -3.41
C LEU A 66 14.65 -1.37 -3.48
N VAL A 67 14.26 -2.26 -4.40
CA VAL A 67 14.89 -3.58 -4.61
C VAL A 67 16.35 -3.44 -5.02
N GLY A 68 16.65 -2.52 -5.92
CA GLY A 68 18.01 -2.26 -6.39
C GLY A 68 18.91 -1.48 -5.41
N GLY A 69 18.38 -1.04 -4.26
CA GLY A 69 19.11 -0.18 -3.33
C GLY A 69 19.49 1.19 -3.89
N LEU A 70 18.78 1.64 -4.93
CA LEU A 70 19.06 2.87 -5.66
C LEU A 70 18.35 4.10 -5.07
N LEU A 71 17.45 3.91 -4.13
CA LEU A 71 16.76 5.01 -3.48
C LEU A 71 17.71 5.70 -2.49
N MET A 72 17.90 6.99 -2.68
CA MET A 72 18.77 7.79 -1.79
C MET A 72 18.23 7.72 -0.33
N PRO A 73 19.10 7.69 0.69
CA PRO A 73 18.69 7.58 2.09
C PRO A 73 17.63 8.61 2.51
N VAL A 74 17.79 9.87 2.07
CA VAL A 74 16.82 10.94 2.37
C VAL A 74 15.47 10.66 1.72
N ALA A 75 15.43 10.20 0.48
CA ALA A 75 14.20 9.83 -0.22
C ALA A 75 13.52 8.63 0.46
N TYR A 76 14.30 7.65 0.91
CA TYR A 76 13.80 6.50 1.67
C TYR A 76 13.16 6.92 3.01
N ASP A 77 13.80 7.83 3.76
CA ASP A 77 13.25 8.34 5.02
C ASP A 77 11.98 9.17 4.80
N ILE A 78 11.92 9.91 3.70
CA ILE A 78 10.70 10.64 3.32
C ILE A 78 9.57 9.67 2.97
N LEU A 79 9.85 8.62 2.21
CA LEU A 79 8.87 7.59 1.90
C LEU A 79 8.32 6.96 3.20
N LYS A 80 9.18 6.51 4.11
CA LYS A 80 8.78 5.92 5.39
C LYS A 80 7.90 6.87 6.21
N THR A 81 8.40 8.08 6.46
CA THR A 81 7.67 9.06 7.29
C THR A 81 6.34 9.48 6.67
N SER A 82 6.28 9.54 5.33
CA SER A 82 5.03 9.87 4.63
C SER A 82 4.03 8.72 4.68
N LEU A 83 4.48 7.47 4.52
CA LEU A 83 3.61 6.29 4.66
C LEU A 83 3.02 6.19 6.08
N VAL A 84 3.84 6.40 7.13
CA VAL A 84 3.35 6.48 8.52
C VAL A 84 2.27 7.56 8.65
N ARG A 85 2.56 8.79 8.18
CA ARG A 85 1.60 9.90 8.24
C ARG A 85 0.29 9.57 7.53
N ILE A 86 0.37 8.98 6.32
CA ILE A 86 -0.80 8.62 5.51
C ILE A 86 -1.63 7.54 6.22
N VAL A 87 -1.01 6.45 6.63
CA VAL A 87 -1.70 5.34 7.30
C VAL A 87 -2.36 5.82 8.60
N ASN A 88 -1.61 6.51 9.47
CA ASN A 88 -2.13 6.96 10.74
C ASN A 88 -3.23 8.02 10.58
N LYS A 89 -3.15 8.87 9.55
CA LYS A 89 -4.21 9.82 9.20
C LYS A 89 -5.52 9.10 8.84
N ILE A 90 -5.45 8.00 8.07
CA ILE A 90 -6.60 7.18 7.72
C ILE A 90 -7.18 6.53 8.97
N LYS A 91 -6.33 5.94 9.79
CA LYS A 91 -6.76 5.21 11.00
C LYS A 91 -7.37 6.14 12.05
N ASN A 92 -6.86 7.36 12.17
CA ASN A 92 -7.37 8.40 13.07
C ASN A 92 -8.60 9.15 12.53
N SER A 93 -8.93 8.91 11.26
CA SER A 93 -10.14 9.44 10.67
C SER A 93 -11.33 8.69 11.18
N ASN A 94 -12.32 8.98 11.72
CA ASN A 94 -13.52 8.18 12.08
C ASN A 94 -14.26 7.61 10.85
N GLY A 95 -13.55 7.40 9.75
CA GLY A 95 -14.06 6.81 8.51
C GLY A 95 -14.56 5.39 8.76
N LYS A 96 -15.74 5.05 8.21
CA LYS A 96 -16.34 3.71 8.33
C LYS A 96 -16.76 3.19 6.97
N ILE A 97 -16.52 1.92 6.75
CA ILE A 97 -17.08 1.17 5.63
C ILE A 97 -18.48 0.71 6.04
N ILE A 98 -19.47 1.10 5.26
CA ILE A 98 -20.87 0.72 5.49
C ILE A 98 -21.26 -0.32 4.43
N ARG A 99 -21.60 -1.51 4.87
CA ARG A 99 -22.11 -2.59 4.02
C ARG A 99 -23.56 -2.94 4.38
N ALA A 100 -24.33 -3.37 3.37
CA ALA A 100 -25.67 -3.90 3.64
C ALA A 100 -25.59 -5.10 4.59
N HIS A 101 -26.43 -5.11 5.61
CA HIS A 101 -26.55 -6.20 6.60
C HIS A 101 -25.31 -6.48 7.47
N ARG A 102 -24.36 -5.53 7.56
CA ARG A 102 -23.20 -5.63 8.47
C ARG A 102 -23.07 -4.37 9.32
N ALA A 103 -22.47 -4.52 10.49
CA ALA A 103 -22.09 -3.37 11.31
C ALA A 103 -21.02 -2.52 10.57
N PRO A 104 -21.03 -1.19 10.72
CA PRO A 104 -20.01 -0.34 10.16
C PRO A 104 -18.61 -0.73 10.67
N GLU A 105 -17.66 -0.97 9.75
CA GLU A 105 -16.28 -1.34 10.07
C GLU A 105 -15.34 -0.14 9.88
N PRO A 106 -14.26 -0.01 10.65
CA PRO A 106 -13.23 1.01 10.41
C PRO A 106 -12.61 0.87 9.02
N VAL A 107 -12.25 1.98 8.40
CA VAL A 107 -11.50 1.95 7.13
C VAL A 107 -10.08 1.46 7.39
N ASN A 108 -9.62 0.51 6.59
CA ASN A 108 -8.24 0.05 6.60
C ASN A 108 -7.41 0.83 5.57
N ALA A 109 -6.12 1.01 5.87
CA ALA A 109 -5.15 1.45 4.90
C ALA A 109 -4.57 0.22 4.18
N MET A 110 -4.58 0.23 2.85
CA MET A 110 -4.03 -0.86 2.05
C MET A 110 -2.82 -0.37 1.28
N ILE A 111 -1.65 -0.93 1.56
CA ILE A 111 -0.47 -0.70 0.74
C ILE A 111 -0.42 -1.79 -0.33
N LYS A 112 -0.19 -1.38 -1.59
CA LYS A 112 -0.18 -2.27 -2.75
C LYS A 112 1.00 -2.02 -3.67
N ILE A 113 1.47 -3.09 -4.29
CA ILE A 113 2.31 -3.04 -5.48
C ILE A 113 1.55 -3.76 -6.59
N LYS A 114 1.33 -3.08 -7.71
CA LYS A 114 0.75 -3.69 -8.91
C LYS A 114 1.86 -4.23 -9.79
N MET A 115 1.75 -5.49 -10.16
CA MET A 115 2.65 -6.16 -11.09
C MET A 115 1.92 -6.43 -12.42
N ASP A 116 2.64 -6.82 -13.46
CA ASP A 116 2.03 -7.17 -14.76
C ASP A 116 1.04 -8.35 -14.63
N ALA A 117 1.31 -9.28 -13.73
CA ALA A 117 0.50 -10.46 -13.49
C ALA A 117 0.18 -10.65 -12.00
N GLY A 118 -0.50 -9.68 -11.39
CA GLY A 118 -0.96 -9.80 -10.00
C GLY A 118 -0.71 -8.57 -9.13
N GLU A 119 -0.82 -8.76 -7.82
CA GLU A 119 -0.63 -7.69 -6.85
C GLU A 119 0.04 -8.22 -5.58
N ILE A 120 0.78 -7.37 -4.90
CA ILE A 120 1.23 -7.58 -3.52
C ILE A 120 0.43 -6.62 -2.64
N ILE A 121 -0.21 -7.12 -1.59
CA ILE A 121 -1.16 -6.35 -0.79
C ILE A 121 -0.84 -6.53 0.70
N ALA A 122 -0.83 -5.43 1.45
CA ALA A 122 -0.91 -5.45 2.92
C ALA A 122 -2.12 -4.63 3.37
N SER A 123 -2.94 -5.20 4.25
CA SER A 123 -4.02 -4.50 4.93
C SER A 123 -3.55 -4.08 6.31
N ILE A 124 -3.59 -2.78 6.60
CA ILE A 124 -3.14 -2.22 7.87
C ILE A 124 -4.36 -1.77 8.66
N GLU A 125 -4.62 -2.47 9.76
CA GLU A 125 -5.83 -2.32 10.57
C GLU A 125 -5.67 -1.35 11.75
N GLN A 126 -4.44 -0.97 12.09
CA GLN A 126 -4.12 -0.09 13.21
C GLN A 126 -3.09 0.97 12.81
N GLU A 127 -2.82 1.91 13.70
CA GLU A 127 -1.71 2.85 13.54
C GLU A 127 -0.38 2.09 13.48
N ILE A 128 0.58 2.67 12.76
CA ILE A 128 1.91 2.07 12.59
C ILE A 128 3.01 3.06 12.94
N SER A 129 4.14 2.52 13.41
CA SER A 129 5.38 3.25 13.65
C SER A 129 6.29 3.26 12.41
N ILE A 130 7.38 4.03 12.49
CA ILE A 130 8.41 4.05 11.43
C ILE A 130 9.06 2.68 11.29
N GLU A 131 9.33 1.99 12.39
CA GLU A 131 9.92 0.65 12.43
C GLU A 131 8.98 -0.39 11.80
N GLU A 132 7.68 -0.27 12.02
CA GLU A 132 6.70 -1.15 11.41
C GLU A 132 6.58 -0.91 9.90
N VAL A 133 6.54 0.36 9.45
CA VAL A 133 6.56 0.68 8.00
C VAL A 133 7.82 0.10 7.34
N GLU A 134 8.96 0.18 7.99
CA GLU A 134 10.19 -0.38 7.45
C GLU A 134 10.10 -1.90 7.26
N LYS A 135 9.52 -2.62 8.22
CA LYS A 135 9.24 -4.06 8.08
C LYS A 135 8.31 -4.35 6.90
N TYR A 136 7.23 -3.55 6.72
CA TYR A 136 6.34 -3.69 5.57
C TYR A 136 7.08 -3.46 4.25
N ILE A 137 7.91 -2.42 4.13
CA ILE A 137 8.69 -2.15 2.93
C ILE A 137 9.63 -3.34 2.63
N GLN A 138 10.32 -3.88 3.62
CA GLN A 138 11.19 -5.05 3.46
C GLN A 138 10.41 -6.29 3.02
N ALA A 139 9.22 -6.53 3.60
CA ALA A 139 8.36 -7.63 3.20
C ALA A 139 7.83 -7.46 1.75
N PHE A 140 7.49 -6.24 1.34
CA PHE A 140 7.11 -5.93 -0.04
C PHE A 140 8.25 -6.18 -1.02
N VAL A 141 9.46 -5.73 -0.71
CA VAL A 141 10.66 -5.98 -1.54
C VAL A 141 10.87 -7.47 -1.72
N LYS A 142 10.83 -8.23 -0.62
CA LYS A 142 10.97 -9.70 -0.66
C LYS A 142 9.86 -10.39 -1.46
N ALA A 143 8.61 -9.98 -1.29
CA ALA A 143 7.49 -10.53 -2.05
C ALA A 143 7.62 -10.22 -3.55
N TYR A 144 8.09 -9.03 -3.90
CA TYR A 144 8.33 -8.62 -5.28
C TYR A 144 9.46 -9.44 -5.93
N GLU A 145 10.55 -9.71 -5.21
CA GLU A 145 11.63 -10.59 -5.67
C GLU A 145 11.13 -12.04 -5.88
N ILE A 146 10.32 -12.57 -4.97
CA ILE A 146 9.70 -13.92 -5.12
C ILE A 146 8.83 -13.95 -6.37
N ALA A 147 7.97 -12.95 -6.56
CA ALA A 147 7.06 -12.85 -7.70
C ALA A 147 7.83 -12.82 -9.05
N ASN A 148 8.90 -12.03 -9.13
CA ASN A 148 9.72 -11.91 -10.34
C ASN A 148 10.53 -13.17 -10.64
N ASN A 149 10.88 -13.96 -9.64
CA ASN A 149 11.64 -15.21 -9.80
C ASN A 149 10.75 -16.43 -10.01
N THR A 150 9.43 -16.28 -9.92
CA THR A 150 8.50 -17.40 -10.17
C THR A 150 8.19 -17.50 -11.66
N PRO A 151 8.28 -18.68 -12.28
CA PRO A 151 8.01 -18.87 -13.71
C PRO A 151 6.62 -18.35 -14.11
N ASN A 152 6.59 -17.54 -15.15
CA ASN A 152 5.40 -16.88 -15.68
C ASN A 152 4.27 -17.85 -16.02
N GLY A 153 3.04 -17.53 -15.67
CA GLY A 153 1.86 -18.21 -16.20
C GLY A 153 0.56 -18.01 -15.44
N LYS A 154 0.57 -17.51 -14.23
CA LYS A 154 -0.69 -17.27 -13.47
C LYS A 154 -0.62 -15.93 -12.74
N ASN A 155 -1.74 -15.23 -12.72
CA ASN A 155 -1.89 -14.06 -11.86
C ASN A 155 -1.60 -14.44 -10.42
N GLN A 156 -0.57 -13.84 -9.84
CA GLN A 156 -0.14 -14.12 -8.47
C GLN A 156 -0.52 -12.95 -7.56
N TYR A 157 -1.24 -13.28 -6.51
CA TYR A 157 -1.61 -12.33 -5.47
C TYR A 157 -0.89 -12.74 -4.19
N PHE A 158 -0.01 -11.88 -3.71
CA PHE A 158 0.69 -12.06 -2.44
C PHE A 158 0.09 -11.15 -1.39
N ILE A 159 -0.12 -11.72 -0.21
CA ILE A 159 -0.59 -10.98 0.96
C ILE A 159 0.55 -10.89 1.96
N VAL A 160 0.89 -9.68 2.35
CA VAL A 160 1.78 -9.42 3.49
C VAL A 160 0.89 -9.32 4.72
N ASP A 161 0.88 -10.37 5.51
CA ASP A 161 0.00 -10.54 6.68
C ASP A 161 0.77 -10.39 7.99
N LYS A 162 0.10 -9.88 9.02
CA LYS A 162 0.67 -9.71 10.35
C LYS A 162 0.28 -10.91 11.21
N THR A 163 1.29 -11.64 11.70
CA THR A 163 1.08 -12.78 12.61
C THR A 163 0.71 -12.31 14.03
N SER A 164 0.21 -13.24 14.86
CA SER A 164 -0.08 -12.98 16.27
C SER A 164 1.13 -12.44 17.05
N ASP A 165 2.34 -12.80 16.64
CA ASP A 165 3.60 -12.40 17.28
C ASP A 165 4.15 -11.08 16.71
N ASN A 166 3.31 -10.30 15.98
CA ASN A 166 3.68 -9.04 15.33
C ASN A 166 4.79 -9.15 14.26
N ASN A 167 5.07 -10.36 13.76
CA ASN A 167 5.93 -10.56 12.60
C ASN A 167 5.12 -10.42 11.31
N LEU A 168 5.80 -10.19 10.18
CA LEU A 168 5.18 -10.20 8.86
C LEU A 168 5.51 -11.50 8.15
N GLU A 169 4.50 -12.10 7.52
CA GLU A 169 4.63 -13.24 6.64
C GLU A 169 4.10 -12.92 5.25
N ILE A 170 4.60 -13.62 4.25
CA ILE A 170 4.20 -13.45 2.86
C ILE A 170 3.45 -14.73 2.45
N LEU A 171 2.17 -14.60 2.13
CA LEU A 171 1.29 -15.70 1.76
C LEU A 171 0.79 -15.51 0.33
N LEU A 172 0.56 -16.59 -0.38
CA LEU A 172 -0.30 -16.56 -1.56
C LEU A 172 -1.75 -16.33 -1.14
N LEU A 173 -2.55 -15.69 -1.98
CA LEU A 173 -3.95 -15.41 -1.67
C LEU A 173 -4.76 -16.65 -1.26
N PRO A 174 -4.64 -17.83 -1.92
CA PRO A 174 -5.33 -19.03 -1.48
C PRO A 174 -4.97 -19.42 -0.04
N ASP A 175 -3.68 -19.43 0.31
CA ASP A 175 -3.19 -19.80 1.63
C ASP A 175 -3.68 -18.81 2.71
N TYR A 176 -3.70 -17.51 2.35
CA TYR A 176 -4.26 -16.47 3.23
C TYR A 176 -5.76 -16.70 3.50
N LEU A 177 -6.54 -17.02 2.46
CA LEU A 177 -7.98 -17.26 2.60
C LEU A 177 -8.27 -18.50 3.46
N GLU A 178 -7.51 -19.57 3.26
CA GLU A 178 -7.61 -20.78 4.07
C GLU A 178 -7.28 -20.49 5.55
N LYS A 179 -6.14 -19.82 5.81
CA LYS A 179 -5.72 -19.45 7.18
C LYS A 179 -6.76 -18.63 7.93
N HIS A 180 -7.47 -17.73 7.24
CA HIS A 180 -8.46 -16.85 7.85
C HIS A 180 -9.91 -17.35 7.71
N ASN A 181 -10.12 -18.60 7.30
CA ASN A 181 -11.45 -19.21 7.10
C ASN A 181 -12.39 -18.32 6.26
N LYS A 182 -11.85 -17.70 5.19
CA LYS A 182 -12.60 -16.81 4.29
C LYS A 182 -13.06 -17.52 3.00
N ILE A 183 -12.96 -18.86 2.97
CA ILE A 183 -13.46 -19.72 1.88
C ILE A 183 -14.68 -20.46 2.40
#